data_723b1213d42ec56b9858f65059f16415
#
_entry.id   723b1213d42ec56b9858f65059f16415
#
_cell.length_a   1.000
_cell.length_b   1.000
_cell.length_c   1.000
_cell.angle_alpha   90.00
_cell.angle_beta   90.00
_cell.angle_gamma   90.00
#
_symmetry.space_group_name_H-M   'P 1'
#
loop_
_entity.id
_entity.type
_entity.pdbx_description
1 polymer ?
#
loop_
_entity_poly.entity_id
_entity_poly.type
_entity_poly.pdbx_seq_one_letter_code
_entity_poly.pdbx_strand_id
1 'polypeptide(L)'
;MLYVHKFIAGWLLPPGGIIVMLFLLCGYCFKKRSRLRYPLTAVTVTLYLFSILPVAGMLMQGLEKQYVPPALEKIIGKTDVVVVLGGGAVRDVPDISGREALSAVSMNRLITGVRLQKRLDIPIIISGGQVFADSGTEATVAEKVLLELSVPPQQI
;
A
#
# COMPACT_ATOMS: atom_id res chain seq x y z
N MET A 1 -0.95 -22.53 17.04
CA MET A 1 -2.22 -22.46 16.31
C MET A 1 -2.30 -21.31 15.29
N LEU A 2 -1.76 -20.13 15.58
CA LEU A 2 -1.86 -18.96 14.66
C LEU A 2 -1.24 -19.20 13.27
N TYR A 3 -0.11 -19.89 13.18
CA TYR A 3 0.57 -20.19 11.90
C TYR A 3 -0.22 -21.12 11.00
N VAL A 4 -0.89 -22.11 11.59
CA VAL A 4 -1.72 -23.07 10.84
C VAL A 4 -2.95 -22.34 10.25
N HIS A 5 -3.59 -21.48 11.03
CA HIS A 5 -4.72 -20.67 10.53
C HIS A 5 -4.31 -19.73 9.38
N LYS A 6 -3.17 -19.02 9.52
CA LYS A 6 -2.64 -18.15 8.46
C LYS A 6 -2.27 -18.94 7.20
N PHE A 7 -1.70 -20.13 7.38
CA PHE A 7 -1.35 -20.99 6.25
C PHE A 7 -2.60 -21.46 5.51
N ILE A 8 -3.60 -22.00 6.23
CA ILE A 8 -4.87 -22.45 5.62
C ILE A 8 -5.60 -21.29 4.96
N ALA A 9 -5.69 -20.13 5.63
CA ALA A 9 -6.30 -18.93 5.08
C ALA A 9 -5.62 -18.48 3.79
N GLY A 10 -4.29 -18.48 3.72
CA GLY A 10 -3.54 -18.11 2.53
C GLY A 10 -3.81 -19.03 1.32
N TRP A 11 -4.17 -20.30 1.56
CA TRP A 11 -4.51 -21.24 0.50
C TRP A 11 -6.00 -21.22 0.12
N LEU A 12 -6.87 -20.82 1.05
CA LEU A 12 -8.32 -20.81 0.84
C LEU A 12 -8.82 -19.48 0.26
N LEU A 13 -8.20 -18.36 0.68
CA LEU A 13 -8.58 -17.03 0.19
C LEU A 13 -7.97 -16.72 -1.19
N PRO A 14 -8.61 -15.89 -2.00
CA PRO A 14 -7.99 -15.37 -3.22
C PRO A 14 -6.68 -14.63 -2.90
N PRO A 15 -5.61 -14.83 -3.71
CA PRO A 15 -5.52 -15.62 -4.93
C PRO A 15 -5.22 -17.12 -4.72
N GLY A 16 -4.89 -17.56 -3.49
CA GLY A 16 -4.44 -18.94 -3.20
C GLY A 16 -5.45 -20.00 -3.64
N GLY A 17 -6.72 -19.87 -3.28
CA GLY A 17 -7.77 -20.81 -3.66
C GLY A 17 -7.94 -20.96 -5.17
N ILE A 18 -7.82 -19.85 -5.92
CA ILE A 18 -7.89 -19.87 -7.38
C ILE A 18 -6.70 -20.64 -7.95
N ILE A 19 -5.51 -20.44 -7.42
CA ILE A 19 -4.29 -21.12 -7.85
C ILE A 19 -4.40 -22.63 -7.61
N VAL A 20 -4.91 -23.05 -6.45
CA VAL A 20 -5.15 -24.47 -6.14
C VAL A 20 -6.13 -25.10 -7.14
N MET A 21 -7.24 -24.40 -7.42
CA MET A 21 -8.23 -24.87 -8.38
C MET A 21 -7.63 -25.00 -9.80
N LEU A 22 -6.81 -24.05 -10.21
CA LEU A 22 -6.10 -24.10 -11.48
C LEU A 22 -5.10 -25.25 -11.55
N PHE A 23 -4.37 -25.55 -10.47
CA PHE A 23 -3.47 -26.71 -10.40
C PHE A 23 -4.24 -28.03 -10.56
N LEU A 24 -5.38 -28.18 -9.88
CA LEU A 24 -6.24 -29.37 -10.01
C LEU A 24 -6.76 -29.51 -11.45
N LEU A 25 -7.17 -28.40 -12.07
CA LEU A 25 -7.63 -28.39 -13.45
C LEU A 25 -6.50 -28.72 -14.43
N CYS A 26 -5.29 -28.23 -14.21
CA CYS A 26 -4.10 -28.64 -14.97
C CYS A 26 -3.89 -30.14 -14.88
N GLY A 27 -3.88 -30.73 -13.67
CA GLY A 27 -3.73 -32.17 -13.48
C GLY A 27 -4.79 -32.98 -14.24
N TYR A 28 -6.04 -32.52 -14.21
CA TYR A 28 -7.12 -33.14 -14.99
C TYR A 28 -6.87 -33.06 -16.51
N CYS A 29 -6.45 -31.89 -17.03
CA CYS A 29 -6.11 -31.71 -18.45
C CYS A 29 -4.92 -32.56 -18.88
N PHE A 30 -3.91 -32.76 -18.03
CA PHE A 30 -2.79 -33.66 -18.30
C PHE A 30 -3.25 -35.11 -18.38
N LYS A 31 -4.08 -35.57 -17.42
CA LYS A 31 -4.64 -36.93 -17.42
C LYS A 31 -5.47 -37.20 -18.67
N LYS A 32 -6.24 -36.22 -19.12
CA LYS A 32 -7.10 -36.35 -20.31
C LYS A 32 -6.38 -36.06 -21.63
N ARG A 33 -5.06 -35.80 -21.60
CA ARG A 33 -4.23 -35.41 -22.75
C ARG A 33 -4.80 -34.30 -23.62
N SER A 34 -5.53 -33.35 -22.98
CA SER A 34 -6.13 -32.21 -23.66
C SER A 34 -5.07 -31.27 -24.24
N ARG A 35 -5.35 -30.68 -25.39
CA ARG A 35 -4.48 -29.63 -25.99
C ARG A 35 -4.38 -28.37 -25.09
N LEU A 36 -5.35 -28.13 -24.23
CA LEU A 36 -5.40 -27.00 -23.31
C LEU A 36 -4.39 -27.11 -22.16
N ARG A 37 -3.74 -28.27 -21.94
CA ARG A 37 -2.79 -28.46 -20.82
C ARG A 37 -1.65 -27.45 -20.82
N TYR A 38 -1.07 -27.14 -21.97
CA TYR A 38 0.06 -26.24 -22.05
C TYR A 38 -0.31 -24.77 -21.78
N PRO A 39 -1.31 -24.16 -22.46
CA PRO A 39 -1.69 -22.78 -22.17
C PRO A 39 -2.23 -22.62 -20.74
N LEU A 40 -2.98 -23.60 -20.24
CA LEU A 40 -3.50 -23.56 -18.86
C LEU A 40 -2.35 -23.60 -17.83
N THR A 41 -1.33 -24.45 -18.04
CA THR A 41 -0.16 -24.50 -17.18
C THR A 41 0.61 -23.16 -17.21
N ALA A 42 0.79 -22.58 -18.38
CA ALA A 42 1.47 -21.28 -18.52
C ALA A 42 0.74 -20.20 -17.70
N VAL A 43 -0.57 -20.09 -17.84
CA VAL A 43 -1.39 -19.13 -17.07
C VAL A 43 -1.29 -19.40 -15.56
N THR A 44 -1.39 -20.66 -15.14
CA THR A 44 -1.31 -21.03 -13.72
C THR A 44 0.05 -20.69 -13.12
N VAL A 45 1.14 -20.99 -13.81
CA VAL A 45 2.50 -20.68 -13.36
C VAL A 45 2.71 -19.18 -13.30
N THR A 46 2.26 -18.43 -14.31
CA THR A 46 2.35 -16.97 -14.33
C THR A 46 1.60 -16.35 -13.13
N LEU A 47 0.34 -16.77 -12.90
CA LEU A 47 -0.45 -16.30 -11.78
C LEU A 47 0.22 -16.63 -10.43
N TYR A 48 0.76 -17.83 -10.29
CA TYR A 48 1.49 -18.23 -9.10
C TYR A 48 2.71 -17.36 -8.85
N LEU A 49 3.56 -17.16 -9.88
CA LEU A 49 4.77 -16.35 -9.75
C LEU A 49 4.47 -14.90 -9.34
N PHE A 50 3.45 -14.29 -9.92
CA PHE A 50 3.06 -12.92 -9.54
C PHE A 50 2.30 -12.82 -8.21
N SER A 51 1.85 -13.95 -7.65
CA SER A 51 1.17 -13.99 -6.35
C SER A 51 2.10 -14.23 -5.16
N ILE A 52 3.35 -14.63 -5.40
CA ILE A 52 4.30 -14.91 -4.32
C ILE A 52 5.11 -13.66 -3.94
N LEU A 53 5.27 -13.45 -2.62
CA LEU A 53 6.00 -12.33 -2.03
C LEU A 53 7.42 -12.12 -2.58
N PRO A 54 8.26 -13.17 -2.80
CA PRO A 54 9.60 -12.96 -3.31
C PRO A 54 9.64 -12.28 -4.67
N VAL A 55 8.74 -12.64 -5.60
CA VAL A 55 8.69 -12.03 -6.93
C VAL A 55 8.18 -10.60 -6.85
N ALA A 56 7.11 -10.36 -6.07
CA ALA A 56 6.63 -9.01 -5.82
C ALA A 56 7.73 -8.12 -5.19
N GLY A 57 8.44 -8.65 -4.20
CA GLY A 57 9.56 -7.96 -3.56
C GLY A 57 10.70 -7.64 -4.51
N MET A 58 11.08 -8.57 -5.40
CA MET A 58 12.13 -8.32 -6.42
C MET A 58 11.72 -7.20 -7.39
N LEU A 59 10.46 -7.19 -7.85
CA LEU A 59 9.94 -6.16 -8.73
C LEU A 59 9.93 -4.78 -8.04
N MET A 60 9.43 -4.73 -6.79
CA MET A 60 9.41 -3.49 -6.00
C MET A 60 10.82 -2.96 -5.73
N GLN A 61 11.74 -3.83 -5.27
CA GLN A 61 13.13 -3.45 -5.01
C GLN A 61 13.85 -2.91 -6.24
N GLY A 62 13.53 -3.41 -7.43
CA GLY A 62 14.09 -2.91 -8.68
C GLY A 62 13.74 -1.44 -8.94
N LEU A 63 12.56 -0.99 -8.49
CA LEU A 63 12.12 0.40 -8.58
C LEU A 63 12.63 1.24 -7.41
N GLU A 64 12.53 0.72 -6.19
CA GLU A 64 12.91 1.45 -4.97
C GLU A 64 14.40 1.73 -4.88
N LYS A 65 15.27 0.82 -5.32
CA LYS A 65 16.73 1.00 -5.30
C LYS A 65 17.23 2.14 -6.20
N GLN A 66 16.42 2.60 -7.15
CA GLN A 66 16.79 3.75 -8.01
C GLN A 66 16.75 5.07 -7.24
N TYR A 67 15.99 5.14 -6.13
CA TYR A 67 15.78 6.35 -5.37
C TYR A 67 16.22 6.12 -3.91
N VAL A 68 17.48 6.41 -3.63
CA VAL A 68 17.99 6.36 -2.26
C VAL A 68 17.56 7.63 -1.54
N PRO A 69 16.86 7.54 -0.39
CA PRO A 69 16.52 8.71 0.39
C PRO A 69 17.78 9.51 0.74
N PRO A 70 17.80 10.83 0.54
CA PRO A 70 18.97 11.63 0.93
C PRO A 70 19.14 11.59 2.45
N ALA A 71 20.39 11.60 2.90
CA ALA A 71 20.70 11.76 4.31
C ALA A 71 20.15 13.11 4.82
N LEU A 72 19.63 13.12 6.05
CA LEU A 72 18.96 14.30 6.62
C LEU A 72 19.85 15.55 6.59
N GLU A 73 21.14 15.38 6.86
CA GLU A 73 22.13 16.46 6.86
C GLU A 73 22.27 17.15 5.49
N LYS A 74 21.95 16.45 4.41
CA LYS A 74 22.04 17.00 3.05
C LYS A 74 20.85 17.87 2.65
N ILE A 75 19.72 17.73 3.36
CA ILE A 75 18.47 18.46 3.07
C ILE A 75 18.20 19.60 4.05
N ILE A 76 18.82 19.60 5.24
CA ILE A 76 18.74 20.70 6.20
C ILE A 76 19.21 22.01 5.54
N GLY A 77 18.38 23.06 5.63
CA GLY A 77 18.66 24.37 5.05
C GLY A 77 18.63 24.46 3.52
N LYS A 78 18.18 23.38 2.84
CA LYS A 78 18.01 23.34 1.38
C LYS A 78 16.57 23.02 0.96
N THR A 79 15.70 22.81 1.92
CA THR A 79 14.32 22.40 1.70
C THR A 79 13.42 23.40 2.39
N ASP A 80 12.42 23.90 1.67
CA ASP A 80 11.49 24.92 2.16
C ASP A 80 10.14 24.34 2.60
N VAL A 81 9.80 23.11 2.15
CA VAL A 81 8.51 22.49 2.41
C VAL A 81 8.59 20.97 2.34
N VAL A 82 7.79 20.29 3.15
CA VAL A 82 7.56 18.84 3.06
C VAL A 82 6.24 18.61 2.32
N VAL A 83 6.27 17.95 1.17
CA VAL A 83 5.06 17.55 0.45
C VAL A 83 4.76 16.09 0.70
N VAL A 84 3.59 15.79 1.27
CA VAL A 84 3.10 14.43 1.50
C VAL A 84 2.12 14.06 0.40
N LEU A 85 2.47 13.05 -0.39
CA LEU A 85 1.59 12.53 -1.43
C LEU A 85 0.52 11.62 -0.82
N GLY A 86 -0.72 11.81 -1.25
CA GLY A 86 -1.87 11.04 -0.84
C GLY A 86 -1.78 9.55 -1.19
N GLY A 87 -2.65 8.77 -0.59
CA GLY A 87 -2.82 7.33 -0.81
C GLY A 87 -4.24 6.86 -0.49
N GLY A 88 -5.18 7.83 -0.30
CA GLY A 88 -6.60 7.62 -0.10
C GLY A 88 -7.09 7.82 1.33
N ALA A 89 -8.38 8.14 1.43
CA ALA A 89 -9.15 8.19 2.67
C ALA A 89 -10.38 7.31 2.56
N VAL A 90 -10.90 6.83 3.70
CA VAL A 90 -12.07 5.96 3.80
C VAL A 90 -13.14 6.68 4.62
N ARG A 91 -14.39 6.68 4.13
CA ARG A 91 -15.55 7.22 4.84
C ARG A 91 -16.24 6.14 5.70
N ASP A 92 -17.09 6.61 6.60
CA ASP A 92 -17.92 5.78 7.47
C ASP A 92 -17.14 4.81 8.39
N VAL A 93 -15.86 5.09 8.60
CA VAL A 93 -15.03 4.40 9.59
C VAL A 93 -15.01 5.24 10.85
N PRO A 94 -15.41 4.70 12.02
CA PRO A 94 -15.31 5.42 13.28
C PRO A 94 -13.84 5.74 13.57
N ASP A 95 -13.53 7.02 13.72
CA ASP A 95 -12.23 7.50 14.15
C ASP A 95 -12.42 8.53 15.28
N ILE A 96 -11.35 8.88 15.98
CA ILE A 96 -11.37 9.83 17.10
C ILE A 96 -11.87 11.21 16.64
N SER A 97 -11.45 11.63 15.44
CA SER A 97 -11.76 12.93 14.84
C SER A 97 -12.99 12.94 13.92
N GLY A 98 -13.75 11.85 13.85
CA GLY A 98 -14.97 11.80 13.04
C GLY A 98 -15.29 10.42 12.45
N ARG A 99 -15.90 10.43 11.26
CA ARG A 99 -16.27 9.22 10.51
C ARG A 99 -15.48 9.03 9.24
N GLU A 100 -14.30 9.63 9.17
CA GLU A 100 -13.39 9.52 8.03
C GLU A 100 -11.99 9.23 8.56
N ALA A 101 -11.29 8.30 7.94
CA ALA A 101 -9.93 7.93 8.30
C ALA A 101 -9.03 7.89 7.08
N LEU A 102 -7.74 8.20 7.26
CA LEU A 102 -6.74 7.98 6.22
C LEU A 102 -6.52 6.49 5.99
N SER A 103 -6.26 6.11 4.76
CA SER A 103 -5.77 4.76 4.47
C SER A 103 -4.45 4.50 5.21
N ALA A 104 -4.13 3.23 5.46
CA ALA A 104 -2.87 2.87 6.13
C ALA A 104 -1.64 3.41 5.37
N VAL A 105 -1.69 3.48 4.05
CA VAL A 105 -0.62 4.02 3.21
C VAL A 105 -0.48 5.52 3.41
N SER A 106 -1.59 6.27 3.36
CA SER A 106 -1.61 7.71 3.63
C SER A 106 -1.14 8.05 5.02
N MET A 107 -1.62 7.31 6.04
CA MET A 107 -1.22 7.53 7.42
C MET A 107 0.29 7.32 7.61
N ASN A 108 0.88 6.26 7.06
CA ASN A 108 2.31 6.02 7.14
C ASN A 108 3.14 7.13 6.49
N ARG A 109 2.70 7.64 5.34
CA ARG A 109 3.33 8.78 4.68
C ARG A 109 3.21 10.05 5.51
N LEU A 110 2.01 10.31 6.05
CA LEU A 110 1.74 11.48 6.90
C LEU A 110 2.64 11.49 8.13
N ILE A 111 2.73 10.38 8.86
CA ILE A 111 3.61 10.25 10.04
C ILE A 111 5.08 10.50 9.65
N THR A 112 5.53 9.99 8.52
CA THR A 112 6.89 10.27 8.03
C THR A 112 7.07 11.74 7.71
N GLY A 113 6.07 12.38 7.07
CA GLY A 113 6.04 13.82 6.80
C GLY A 113 6.14 14.65 8.07
N VAL A 114 5.34 14.32 9.09
CA VAL A 114 5.38 15.00 10.41
C VAL A 114 6.75 14.87 11.08
N ARG A 115 7.36 13.68 11.01
CA ARG A 115 8.71 13.46 11.56
C ARG A 115 9.76 14.32 10.86
N LEU A 116 9.66 14.51 9.55
CA LEU A 116 10.53 15.39 8.79
C LEU A 116 10.24 16.85 9.11
N GLN A 117 8.98 17.26 9.10
CA GLN A 117 8.54 18.61 9.44
C GLN A 117 9.09 19.04 10.81
N LYS A 118 8.91 18.22 11.85
CA LYS A 118 9.43 18.52 13.21
C LYS A 118 10.96 18.58 13.30
N ARG A 119 11.68 17.88 12.43
CA ARG A 119 13.14 17.91 12.41
C ARG A 119 13.73 19.05 11.61
N LEU A 120 13.02 19.48 10.57
CA LEU A 120 13.47 20.54 9.65
C LEU A 120 12.88 21.89 10.01
N ASP A 121 11.82 21.92 10.83
CA ASP A 121 11.05 23.11 11.22
C ASP A 121 10.56 23.91 10.00
N ILE A 122 9.96 23.21 9.02
CA ILE A 122 9.45 23.77 7.77
C ILE A 122 8.00 23.37 7.56
N PRO A 123 7.21 24.10 6.72
CA PRO A 123 5.82 23.77 6.47
C PRO A 123 5.62 22.40 5.84
N ILE A 124 4.43 21.80 6.05
CA ILE A 124 3.99 20.54 5.45
C ILE A 124 2.77 20.79 4.55
N ILE A 125 2.78 20.25 3.35
CA ILE A 125 1.67 20.33 2.39
C ILE A 125 1.17 18.90 2.12
N ILE A 126 -0.15 18.73 2.14
CA ILE A 126 -0.79 17.47 1.78
C ILE A 126 -1.31 17.56 0.34
N SER A 127 -0.76 16.72 -0.54
CA SER A 127 -1.24 16.56 -1.90
C SER A 127 -2.17 15.34 -1.98
N GLY A 128 -3.44 15.56 -1.68
CA GLY A 128 -4.47 14.53 -1.72
C GLY A 128 -5.84 15.15 -2.01
N GLY A 129 -6.62 14.46 -2.82
CA GLY A 129 -7.95 14.88 -3.24
C GLY A 129 -9.01 13.83 -2.95
N GLN A 130 -10.19 14.04 -3.48
CA GLN A 130 -11.27 13.07 -3.53
C GLN A 130 -11.28 12.39 -4.90
N VAL A 131 -10.95 11.08 -4.95
CA VAL A 131 -10.90 10.33 -6.20
C VAL A 131 -12.29 9.79 -6.58
N PHE A 132 -13.06 9.34 -5.59
CA PHE A 132 -14.41 8.81 -5.78
C PHE A 132 -15.40 9.60 -4.92
N ALA A 133 -16.66 9.65 -5.35
CA ALA A 133 -17.73 10.37 -4.63
C ALA A 133 -17.97 9.81 -3.21
N ASP A 134 -17.68 8.55 -3.00
CA ASP A 134 -17.78 7.82 -1.73
C ASP A 134 -16.52 7.82 -0.91
N SER A 135 -15.40 8.32 -1.44
CA SER A 135 -14.15 8.50 -0.67
C SER A 135 -14.15 9.83 0.07
N GLY A 136 -13.54 9.89 1.26
CA GLY A 136 -13.30 11.13 1.98
C GLY A 136 -12.35 12.07 1.23
N THR A 137 -12.40 13.35 1.54
CA THR A 137 -11.42 14.33 1.05
C THR A 137 -10.14 14.15 1.86
N GLU A 138 -9.14 13.54 1.25
CA GLU A 138 -7.92 13.12 1.95
C GLU A 138 -7.19 14.28 2.62
N ALA A 139 -7.09 15.43 1.96
CA ALA A 139 -6.43 16.61 2.52
C ALA A 139 -7.10 17.08 3.81
N THR A 140 -8.44 17.13 3.85
CA THR A 140 -9.19 17.57 5.03
C THR A 140 -9.03 16.61 6.22
N VAL A 141 -9.02 15.30 5.94
CA VAL A 141 -8.81 14.28 6.97
C VAL A 141 -7.37 14.35 7.49
N ALA A 142 -6.41 14.53 6.59
CA ALA A 142 -5.00 14.66 6.96
C ALA A 142 -4.74 15.93 7.79
N GLU A 143 -5.37 17.06 7.45
CA GLU A 143 -5.29 18.29 8.24
C GLU A 143 -5.73 18.08 9.69
N LYS A 144 -6.88 17.43 9.91
CA LYS A 144 -7.35 17.10 11.27
C LYS A 144 -6.29 16.29 12.03
N VAL A 145 -5.75 15.26 11.41
CA VAL A 145 -4.72 14.42 12.04
C VAL A 145 -3.44 15.22 12.33
N LEU A 146 -3.04 16.14 11.45
CA LEU A 146 -1.87 17.01 11.68
C LEU A 146 -2.07 17.91 12.92
N LEU A 147 -3.26 18.50 13.06
CA LEU A 147 -3.61 19.32 14.22
C LEU A 147 -3.58 18.50 15.52
N GLU A 148 -4.12 17.28 15.51
CA GLU A 148 -4.05 16.34 16.65
C GLU A 148 -2.62 15.93 16.99
N LEU A 149 -1.74 15.83 15.99
CA LEU A 149 -0.31 15.57 16.17
C LEU A 149 0.48 16.82 16.58
N SER A 150 -0.23 17.91 16.93
CA SER A 150 0.35 19.18 17.37
C SER A 150 1.26 19.85 16.32
N VAL A 151 0.90 19.72 15.04
CA VAL A 151 1.52 20.54 13.99
C VAL A 151 0.83 21.92 14.01
N PRO A 152 1.59 23.03 14.08
CA PRO A 152 0.99 24.36 14.10
C PRO A 152 0.18 24.64 12.82
N PRO A 153 -1.05 25.25 12.92
CA PRO A 153 -1.87 25.53 11.74
C PRO A 153 -1.17 26.40 10.68
N GLN A 154 -0.21 27.23 11.09
CA GLN A 154 0.56 28.11 10.18
C GLN A 154 1.60 27.34 9.37
N GLN A 155 1.86 26.07 9.72
CA GLN A 155 2.81 25.19 9.06
C GLN A 155 2.10 24.06 8.25
N ILE A 156 0.77 24.15 8.12
CA ILE A 156 -0.03 23.20 7.32
C ILE A 156 -0.49 23.88 6.02
#